data_90232452afcf8b1d68506e4f1258a74d
#
_entry.id   90232452afcf8b1d68506e4f1258a74d
#
_cell.length_a   1.000
_cell.length_b   1.000
_cell.length_c   1.000
_cell.angle_alpha   90.00
_cell.angle_beta   90.00
_cell.angle_gamma   90.00
#
_symmetry.space_group_name_H-M   'P 1'
#
loop_
_entity.id
_entity.type
_entity.pdbx_description
1 polymer ?
#
loop_
_entity_poly.entity_id
_entity_poly.type
_entity_poly.pdbx_seq_one_letter_code
_entity_poly.pdbx_strand_id
1 'polypeptide(L)'
;MSGAVLLDLDGTLIDSNYQHALAWYRAFRTHGIVVPIWQIHRLIGMGGDQLVTAATDEEIERRRGDSLREAAAEEFAALRDECSPLEGASELVTELERRDLTVVLASSSNEDDLEFFLDLLGVKDAVDGWTTQADVEKSKPHPDVILAALQKAGTSEAVMIGDSRWDIEAAAKANLPTLAVITGGWSEQELRDFGAAAVYDSLTSLREGLDETPLRPRSL
;
A
#
# COMPACT_ATOMS: atom_id res chain seq x y z
N MET A 1 -0.91 24.52 -9.96
CA MET A 1 -0.82 23.68 -8.75
C MET A 1 0.03 22.48 -9.13
N SER A 2 1.05 22.15 -8.34
CA SER A 2 1.82 20.92 -8.48
C SER A 2 0.86 19.73 -8.41
N GLY A 3 1.09 18.68 -9.19
CA GLY A 3 0.32 17.44 -9.08
C GLY A 3 0.67 16.75 -7.76
N ALA A 4 -0.20 15.86 -7.29
CA ALA A 4 0.11 15.01 -6.14
C ALA A 4 0.19 13.55 -6.57
N VAL A 5 1.00 12.78 -5.86
CA VAL A 5 1.10 11.32 -5.98
C VAL A 5 0.89 10.69 -4.61
N LEU A 6 0.03 9.70 -4.58
CA LEU A 6 -0.19 8.87 -3.40
C LEU A 6 0.53 7.54 -3.64
N LEU A 7 1.41 7.16 -2.74
CA LEU A 7 2.18 5.93 -2.84
C LEU A 7 1.72 4.94 -1.78
N ASP A 8 1.40 3.74 -2.18
CA ASP A 8 1.34 2.63 -1.23
C ASP A 8 2.76 2.23 -0.79
N LEU A 9 2.87 1.47 0.30
CA LEU A 9 4.14 1.11 0.91
C LEU A 9 4.46 -0.38 0.73
N ASP A 10 3.61 -1.25 1.31
CA ASP A 10 3.82 -2.69 1.36
C ASP A 10 3.57 -3.35 0.01
N GLY A 11 4.58 -4.01 -0.57
CA GLY A 11 4.52 -4.57 -1.92
C GLY A 11 4.73 -3.54 -3.03
N THR A 12 4.67 -2.24 -2.72
CA THR A 12 4.89 -1.15 -3.66
C THR A 12 6.31 -0.58 -3.56
N LEU A 13 6.72 -0.12 -2.39
CA LEU A 13 8.07 0.40 -2.13
C LEU A 13 8.93 -0.57 -1.34
N ILE A 14 8.31 -1.42 -0.53
CA ILE A 14 8.95 -2.41 0.33
C ILE A 14 8.49 -3.81 -0.08
N ASP A 15 9.43 -4.74 -0.19
CA ASP A 15 9.15 -6.18 -0.33
C ASP A 15 8.79 -6.74 1.04
N SER A 16 7.50 -6.66 1.41
CA SER A 16 6.94 -7.03 2.72
C SER A 16 5.70 -7.92 2.63
N ASN A 17 5.11 -8.11 1.45
CA ASN A 17 3.84 -8.81 1.29
C ASN A 17 3.86 -10.24 1.82
N TYR A 18 4.96 -10.97 1.60
CA TYR A 18 5.08 -12.34 2.10
C TYR A 18 5.33 -12.41 3.60
N GLN A 19 6.03 -11.44 4.18
CA GLN A 19 6.20 -11.31 5.62
C GLN A 19 4.85 -11.04 6.30
N HIS A 20 4.04 -10.12 5.75
CA HIS A 20 2.67 -9.91 6.21
C HIS A 20 1.80 -11.16 6.06
N ALA A 21 1.84 -11.83 4.91
CA ALA A 21 1.08 -13.06 4.69
C ALA A 21 1.47 -14.16 5.68
N LEU A 22 2.76 -14.30 6.00
CA LEU A 22 3.26 -15.26 6.97
C LEU A 22 2.85 -14.88 8.40
N ALA A 23 2.92 -13.61 8.76
CA ALA A 23 2.49 -13.12 10.07
C ALA A 23 1.00 -13.42 10.31
N TRP A 24 0.14 -13.06 9.37
CA TRP A 24 -1.28 -13.39 9.42
C TRP A 24 -1.55 -14.91 9.46
N TYR A 25 -0.82 -15.68 8.64
CA TYR A 25 -0.94 -17.15 8.66
C TYR A 25 -0.63 -17.72 10.06
N ARG A 26 0.43 -17.25 10.70
CA ARG A 26 0.81 -17.66 12.06
C ARG A 26 -0.24 -17.22 13.09
N ALA A 27 -0.72 -15.98 13.01
CA ALA A 27 -1.76 -15.45 13.88
C ALA A 27 -3.06 -16.28 13.80
N PHE A 28 -3.53 -16.61 12.60
CA PHE A 28 -4.69 -17.49 12.44
C PHE A 28 -4.42 -18.89 13.04
N ARG A 29 -3.25 -19.46 12.80
CA ARG A 29 -2.89 -20.80 13.30
C ARG A 29 -2.83 -20.86 14.83
N THR A 30 -2.26 -19.88 15.50
CA THR A 30 -2.21 -19.81 16.97
C THR A 30 -3.60 -19.70 17.58
N HIS A 31 -4.57 -19.13 16.86
CA HIS A 31 -5.98 -19.06 17.26
C HIS A 31 -6.81 -20.27 16.82
N GLY A 32 -6.18 -21.33 16.26
CA GLY A 32 -6.87 -22.54 15.81
C GLY A 32 -7.69 -22.36 14.52
N ILE A 33 -7.45 -21.29 13.78
CA ILE A 33 -8.11 -21.00 12.51
C ILE A 33 -7.18 -21.44 11.37
N VAL A 34 -7.74 -22.09 10.36
CA VAL A 34 -6.98 -22.61 9.22
C VAL A 34 -7.39 -21.85 7.96
N VAL A 35 -6.53 -20.92 7.52
CA VAL A 35 -6.63 -20.23 6.25
C VAL A 35 -5.40 -20.58 5.41
N PRO A 36 -5.53 -21.04 4.15
CA PRO A 36 -4.37 -21.25 3.29
C PRO A 36 -3.58 -19.95 3.06
N ILE A 37 -2.25 -20.03 3.16
CA ILE A 37 -1.41 -18.81 3.06
C ILE A 37 -1.56 -18.09 1.71
N TRP A 38 -1.81 -18.80 0.62
CA TRP A 38 -2.05 -18.18 -0.68
C TRP A 38 -3.34 -17.33 -0.71
N GLN A 39 -4.38 -17.72 0.07
CA GLN A 39 -5.59 -16.91 0.23
C GLN A 39 -5.29 -15.65 1.04
N ILE A 40 -4.49 -15.78 2.10
CA ILE A 40 -4.05 -14.64 2.91
C ILE A 40 -3.25 -13.66 2.03
N HIS A 41 -2.30 -14.17 1.23
CA HIS A 41 -1.52 -13.32 0.32
C HIS A 41 -2.42 -12.47 -0.61
N ARG A 42 -3.50 -13.05 -1.12
CA ARG A 42 -4.46 -12.33 -1.98
C ARG A 42 -5.25 -11.23 -1.25
N LEU A 43 -5.20 -11.20 0.07
CA LEU A 43 -5.83 -10.18 0.92
C LEU A 43 -4.83 -9.13 1.42
N ILE A 44 -3.52 -9.34 1.24
CA ILE A 44 -2.52 -8.34 1.60
C ILE A 44 -2.74 -7.08 0.76
N GLY A 45 -2.56 -5.92 1.39
CA GLY A 45 -2.97 -4.61 0.89
C GLY A 45 -4.30 -4.13 1.47
N MET A 46 -5.13 -5.05 2.03
CA MET A 46 -6.19 -4.67 2.97
C MET A 46 -5.60 -4.39 4.35
N GLY A 47 -6.18 -3.47 5.11
CA GLY A 47 -5.87 -3.41 6.54
C GLY A 47 -6.50 -4.55 7.32
N GLY A 48 -6.00 -4.79 8.53
CA GLY A 48 -6.43 -5.90 9.36
C GLY A 48 -7.91 -5.90 9.74
N ASP A 49 -8.56 -4.72 9.72
CA ASP A 49 -10.00 -4.56 9.95
C ASP A 49 -10.86 -5.18 8.83
N GLN A 50 -10.35 -5.25 7.60
CA GLN A 50 -11.03 -5.87 6.47
C GLN A 50 -10.54 -7.31 6.24
N LEU A 51 -9.26 -7.58 6.47
CA LEU A 51 -8.62 -8.85 6.18
C LEU A 51 -9.22 -10.02 6.98
N VAL A 52 -9.48 -9.84 8.28
CA VAL A 52 -10.01 -10.92 9.11
C VAL A 52 -11.38 -11.37 8.62
N THR A 53 -12.28 -10.42 8.33
CA THR A 53 -13.61 -10.75 7.77
C THR A 53 -13.49 -11.44 6.41
N ALA A 54 -12.61 -10.94 5.53
CA ALA A 54 -12.42 -11.50 4.19
C ALA A 54 -11.78 -12.89 4.19
N ALA A 55 -10.91 -13.17 5.16
CA ALA A 55 -10.24 -14.46 5.32
C ALA A 55 -11.13 -15.50 6.03
N THR A 56 -12.11 -15.05 6.81
CA THR A 56 -12.96 -15.88 7.66
C THR A 56 -14.44 -15.52 7.50
N ASP A 57 -15.01 -14.83 8.47
CA ASP A 57 -16.38 -14.31 8.48
C ASP A 57 -16.56 -13.20 9.54
N GLU A 58 -17.74 -12.54 9.52
CA GLU A 58 -18.10 -11.48 10.47
C GLU A 58 -18.18 -11.96 11.94
N GLU A 59 -18.48 -13.24 12.17
CA GLU A 59 -18.55 -13.79 13.54
C GLU A 59 -17.15 -13.88 14.14
N ILE A 60 -16.16 -14.37 13.38
CA ILE A 60 -14.78 -14.45 13.80
C ILE A 60 -14.22 -13.03 14.02
N GLU A 61 -14.47 -12.11 13.10
CA GLU A 61 -14.08 -10.70 13.24
C GLU A 61 -14.62 -10.12 14.56
N ARG A 62 -15.91 -10.22 14.80
CA ARG A 62 -16.52 -9.66 16.01
C ARG A 62 -15.98 -10.25 17.31
N ARG A 63 -15.61 -11.54 17.32
CA ARG A 63 -15.19 -12.26 18.54
C ARG A 63 -13.70 -12.25 18.77
N ARG A 64 -12.89 -12.18 17.72
CA ARG A 64 -11.44 -12.42 17.75
C ARG A 64 -10.64 -11.45 16.89
N GLY A 65 -11.27 -10.52 16.18
CA GLY A 65 -10.60 -9.62 15.25
C GLY A 65 -9.44 -8.88 15.91
N ASP A 66 -9.68 -8.27 17.07
CA ASP A 66 -8.63 -7.53 17.78
C ASP A 66 -7.46 -8.43 18.19
N SER A 67 -7.73 -9.61 18.78
CA SER A 67 -6.65 -10.53 19.17
C SER A 67 -5.88 -11.12 17.99
N LEU A 68 -6.54 -11.27 16.82
CA LEU A 68 -5.87 -11.69 15.60
C LEU A 68 -4.97 -10.60 15.03
N ARG A 69 -5.43 -9.34 15.06
CA ARG A 69 -4.62 -8.17 14.64
C ARG A 69 -3.40 -8.00 15.54
N GLU A 70 -3.56 -8.11 16.85
CA GLU A 70 -2.47 -8.05 17.82
C GLU A 70 -1.44 -9.15 17.56
N ALA A 71 -1.89 -10.41 17.42
CA ALA A 71 -1.02 -11.53 17.12
C ALA A 71 -0.31 -11.38 15.76
N ALA A 72 -1.00 -10.85 14.74
CA ALA A 72 -0.39 -10.61 13.44
C ALA A 72 0.68 -9.50 13.51
N ALA A 73 0.42 -8.45 14.28
CA ALA A 73 1.40 -7.37 14.50
C ALA A 73 2.65 -7.87 15.24
N GLU A 74 2.48 -8.72 16.27
CA GLU A 74 3.60 -9.34 16.97
C GLU A 74 4.45 -10.23 16.05
N GLU A 75 3.79 -11.06 15.24
CA GLU A 75 4.46 -11.94 14.27
C GLU A 75 5.18 -11.13 13.18
N PHE A 76 4.58 -10.02 12.72
CA PHE A 76 5.19 -9.16 11.72
C PHE A 76 6.41 -8.41 12.29
N ALA A 77 6.33 -7.91 13.52
CA ALA A 77 7.47 -7.27 14.18
C ALA A 77 8.70 -8.17 14.24
N ALA A 78 8.50 -9.49 14.36
CA ALA A 78 9.59 -10.47 14.35
C ALA A 78 10.17 -10.73 12.93
N LEU A 79 9.45 -10.36 11.87
CA LEU A 79 9.83 -10.56 10.47
C LEU A 79 10.24 -9.26 9.77
N ARG A 80 9.98 -8.11 10.40
CA ARG A 80 10.17 -6.80 9.79
C ARG A 80 11.59 -6.56 9.28
N ASP A 81 12.59 -7.03 10.01
CA ASP A 81 14.02 -6.90 9.63
C ASP A 81 14.39 -7.74 8.40
N GLU A 82 13.52 -8.66 7.96
CA GLU A 82 13.69 -9.42 6.71
C GLU A 82 13.15 -8.67 5.49
N CYS A 83 12.41 -7.58 5.69
CA CYS A 83 11.90 -6.75 4.61
C CYS A 83 13.02 -5.89 4.02
N SER A 84 12.91 -5.56 2.74
CA SER A 84 13.88 -4.72 2.03
C SER A 84 13.18 -3.77 1.06
N PRO A 85 13.80 -2.62 0.72
CA PRO A 85 13.32 -1.78 -0.37
C PRO A 85 13.26 -2.58 -1.68
N LEU A 86 12.19 -2.40 -2.44
CA LEU A 86 12.13 -2.86 -3.82
C LEU A 86 13.09 -2.05 -4.69
N GLU A 87 13.65 -2.71 -5.71
CA GLU A 87 14.59 -2.08 -6.63
C GLU A 87 13.95 -0.85 -7.33
N GLY A 88 14.60 0.30 -7.21
CA GLY A 88 14.13 1.57 -7.79
C GLY A 88 13.16 2.35 -6.89
N ALA A 89 12.85 1.89 -5.67
CA ALA A 89 11.87 2.55 -4.78
C ALA A 89 12.35 3.95 -4.35
N SER A 90 13.55 4.05 -3.81
CA SER A 90 14.12 5.34 -3.37
C SER A 90 14.33 6.30 -4.54
N GLU A 91 14.76 5.78 -5.70
CA GLU A 91 14.95 6.55 -6.92
C GLU A 91 13.62 7.07 -7.49
N LEU A 92 12.54 6.28 -7.40
CA LEU A 92 11.21 6.74 -7.82
C LEU A 92 10.73 7.89 -6.93
N VAL A 93 10.79 7.74 -5.61
CA VAL A 93 10.36 8.79 -4.66
C VAL A 93 11.15 10.08 -4.88
N THR A 94 12.48 9.99 -5.01
CA THR A 94 13.35 11.14 -5.28
C THR A 94 13.03 11.80 -6.63
N GLU A 95 12.71 11.02 -7.66
CA GLU A 95 12.35 11.57 -8.97
C GLU A 95 10.98 12.28 -8.93
N LEU A 96 10.01 11.76 -8.15
CA LEU A 96 8.71 12.42 -7.98
C LEU A 96 8.86 13.77 -7.25
N GLU A 97 9.67 13.84 -6.19
CA GLU A 97 10.04 15.09 -5.51
C GLU A 97 10.72 16.07 -6.48
N ARG A 98 11.72 15.61 -7.25
CA ARG A 98 12.45 16.43 -8.24
C ARG A 98 11.53 17.02 -9.32
N ARG A 99 10.37 16.39 -9.58
CA ARG A 99 9.32 16.89 -10.50
C ARG A 99 8.38 17.91 -9.86
N ASP A 100 8.66 18.35 -8.63
CA ASP A 100 7.82 19.28 -7.87
C ASP A 100 6.39 18.72 -7.65
N LEU A 101 6.31 17.39 -7.43
CA LEU A 101 5.07 16.70 -7.08
C LEU A 101 4.98 16.59 -5.55
N THR A 102 3.77 16.77 -5.01
CA THR A 102 3.51 16.46 -3.61
C THR A 102 3.44 14.95 -3.43
N VAL A 103 4.33 14.37 -2.62
CA VAL A 103 4.44 12.93 -2.40
C VAL A 103 3.86 12.56 -1.04
N VAL A 104 2.81 11.76 -1.01
CA VAL A 104 2.19 11.29 0.25
C VAL A 104 2.08 9.78 0.26
N LEU A 105 2.53 9.13 1.36
CA LEU A 105 2.32 7.70 1.52
C LEU A 105 0.89 7.42 1.99
N ALA A 106 0.19 6.56 1.25
CA ALA A 106 -1.18 6.13 1.53
C ALA A 106 -1.16 4.71 2.12
N SER A 107 -0.67 4.60 3.36
CA SER A 107 -0.51 3.33 4.08
C SER A 107 -1.54 3.18 5.19
N SER A 108 -1.87 1.92 5.53
CA SER A 108 -2.63 1.54 6.72
C SER A 108 -1.76 0.86 7.78
N SER A 109 -0.44 0.95 7.66
CA SER A 109 0.53 0.44 8.62
C SER A 109 0.45 1.23 9.93
N ASN A 110 0.95 0.65 11.03
CA ASN A 110 1.16 1.42 12.25
C ASN A 110 2.34 2.39 12.10
N GLU A 111 2.42 3.37 13.00
CA GLU A 111 3.44 4.43 12.95
C GLU A 111 4.88 3.87 13.04
N ASP A 112 5.12 2.89 13.94
CA ASP A 112 6.45 2.32 14.16
C ASP A 112 6.99 1.60 12.92
N ASP A 113 6.15 0.83 12.23
CA ASP A 113 6.54 0.13 10.99
C ASP A 113 6.76 1.12 9.85
N LEU A 114 5.92 2.15 9.76
CA LEU A 114 6.06 3.18 8.74
C LEU A 114 7.36 3.98 8.93
N GLU A 115 7.68 4.41 10.15
CA GLU A 115 8.92 5.11 10.43
C GLU A 115 10.15 4.23 10.13
N PHE A 116 10.11 2.95 10.52
CA PHE A 116 11.15 1.98 10.19
C PHE A 116 11.38 1.88 8.67
N PHE A 117 10.32 1.77 7.88
CA PHE A 117 10.44 1.66 6.42
C PHE A 117 10.86 2.96 5.75
N LEU A 118 10.45 4.11 6.26
CA LEU A 118 10.93 5.41 5.77
C LEU A 118 12.45 5.57 5.99
N ASP A 119 12.93 5.14 7.15
CA ASP A 119 14.37 5.17 7.45
C ASP A 119 15.13 4.16 6.57
N LEU A 120 14.56 2.96 6.35
CA LEU A 120 15.15 1.93 5.48
C LEU A 120 15.23 2.39 4.02
N LEU A 121 14.21 3.09 3.52
CA LEU A 121 14.18 3.69 2.18
C LEU A 121 15.12 4.90 2.05
N GLY A 122 15.39 5.60 3.15
CA GLY A 122 16.18 6.84 3.14
C GLY A 122 15.51 8.00 2.41
N VAL A 123 14.17 8.05 2.37
CA VAL A 123 13.38 9.03 1.60
C VAL A 123 12.49 9.93 2.46
N LYS A 124 12.69 9.93 3.77
CA LYS A 124 11.82 10.66 4.70
C LYS A 124 11.71 12.15 4.37
N ASP A 125 12.80 12.76 3.89
CA ASP A 125 12.85 14.18 3.49
C ASP A 125 12.19 14.44 2.13
N ALA A 126 11.98 13.41 1.30
CA ALA A 126 11.37 13.49 -0.02
C ALA A 126 9.85 13.21 0.00
N VAL A 127 9.29 12.93 1.19
CA VAL A 127 7.86 12.65 1.39
C VAL A 127 7.23 13.79 2.17
N ASP A 128 6.18 14.40 1.62
CA ASP A 128 5.47 15.54 2.24
C ASP A 128 4.52 15.12 3.38
N GLY A 129 4.20 13.83 3.47
CA GLY A 129 3.34 13.30 4.52
C GLY A 129 2.99 11.83 4.32
N TRP A 130 2.31 11.27 5.30
CA TRP A 130 1.85 9.88 5.26
C TRP A 130 0.57 9.68 6.07
N THR A 131 -0.15 8.62 5.77
CA THR A 131 -1.27 8.14 6.58
C THR A 131 -0.86 6.87 7.33
N THR A 132 -1.51 6.64 8.45
CA THR A 132 -1.41 5.42 9.25
C THR A 132 -2.80 4.84 9.51
N GLN A 133 -2.88 3.67 10.13
CA GLN A 133 -4.14 3.10 10.58
C GLN A 133 -4.95 4.03 11.52
N ALA A 134 -4.29 4.96 12.23
CA ALA A 134 -4.95 5.90 13.13
C ALA A 134 -5.69 7.05 12.41
N ASP A 135 -5.36 7.29 11.15
CA ASP A 135 -5.97 8.36 10.35
C ASP A 135 -7.30 7.94 9.68
N VAL A 136 -7.69 6.66 9.76
CA VAL A 136 -8.81 6.12 8.99
C VAL A 136 -9.76 5.28 9.85
N GLU A 137 -11.06 5.31 9.54
CA GLU A 137 -12.05 4.42 10.17
C GLU A 137 -12.06 3.04 9.52
N LYS A 138 -11.85 2.99 8.19
CA LYS A 138 -11.82 1.76 7.41
C LYS A 138 -10.66 1.77 6.44
N SER A 139 -9.93 0.67 6.42
CA SER A 139 -8.82 0.49 5.49
C SER A 139 -9.26 0.10 4.07
N LYS A 140 -8.31 -0.01 3.15
CA LYS A 140 -8.54 -0.51 1.78
C LYS A 140 -9.34 -1.84 1.82
N PRO A 141 -10.35 -2.02 0.96
CA PRO A 141 -10.68 -1.26 -0.24
C PRO A 141 -11.63 -0.06 -0.03
N HIS A 142 -11.82 0.43 1.20
CA HIS A 142 -12.52 1.69 1.44
C HIS A 142 -11.64 2.88 1.03
N PRO A 143 -12.22 4.01 0.62
CA PRO A 143 -11.46 5.14 0.13
C PRO A 143 -10.82 5.98 1.26
N ASP A 144 -11.06 5.67 2.52
CA ASP A 144 -10.70 6.51 3.67
C ASP A 144 -9.22 6.85 3.70
N VAL A 145 -8.33 5.86 3.46
CA VAL A 145 -6.88 6.08 3.41
C VAL A 145 -6.48 7.03 2.26
N ILE A 146 -7.16 6.91 1.11
CA ILE A 146 -6.93 7.77 -0.05
C ILE A 146 -7.40 9.20 0.25
N LEU A 147 -8.59 9.34 0.86
CA LEU A 147 -9.14 10.65 1.24
C LEU A 147 -8.29 11.35 2.30
N ALA A 148 -7.80 10.60 3.30
CA ALA A 148 -6.87 11.13 4.30
C ALA A 148 -5.55 11.58 3.67
N ALA A 149 -4.99 10.79 2.74
CA ALA A 149 -3.78 11.15 2.01
C ALA A 149 -3.97 12.39 1.12
N LEU A 150 -5.11 12.53 0.44
CA LEU A 150 -5.48 13.73 -0.32
C LEU A 150 -5.57 14.97 0.56
N GLN A 151 -6.13 14.83 1.77
CA GLN A 151 -6.19 15.92 2.75
C GLN A 151 -4.78 16.37 3.16
N LYS A 152 -3.87 15.42 3.42
CA LYS A 152 -2.46 15.72 3.73
C LYS A 152 -1.75 16.37 2.54
N ALA A 153 -2.05 15.95 1.31
CA ALA A 153 -1.53 16.55 0.08
C ALA A 153 -2.13 17.93 -0.23
N GLY A 154 -3.21 18.35 0.45
CA GLY A 154 -3.87 19.63 0.21
C GLY A 154 -4.55 19.75 -1.17
N THR A 155 -4.95 18.63 -1.76
CA THR A 155 -5.55 18.58 -3.11
C THR A 155 -6.65 17.54 -3.18
N SER A 156 -7.52 17.64 -4.19
CA SER A 156 -8.49 16.61 -4.55
C SER A 156 -8.09 15.80 -5.79
N GLU A 157 -6.95 16.13 -6.41
CA GLU A 157 -6.46 15.49 -7.63
C GLU A 157 -5.08 14.89 -7.37
N ALA A 158 -4.95 13.59 -7.57
CA ALA A 158 -3.71 12.86 -7.44
C ALA A 158 -3.70 11.63 -8.36
N VAL A 159 -2.55 10.98 -8.44
CA VAL A 159 -2.40 9.64 -9.02
C VAL A 159 -2.00 8.69 -7.91
N MET A 160 -2.66 7.54 -7.81
CA MET A 160 -2.26 6.47 -6.90
C MET A 160 -1.20 5.59 -7.59
N ILE A 161 -0.19 5.18 -6.84
CA ILE A 161 0.75 4.12 -7.23
C ILE A 161 0.64 3.01 -6.19
N GLY A 162 0.36 1.78 -6.62
CA GLY A 162 0.18 0.62 -5.74
C GLY A 162 0.41 -0.69 -6.48
N ASP A 163 0.46 -1.79 -5.73
CA ASP A 163 0.77 -3.13 -6.25
C ASP A 163 -0.45 -4.06 -6.30
N SER A 164 -1.56 -3.66 -5.70
CA SER A 164 -2.70 -4.55 -5.44
C SER A 164 -4.02 -4.05 -6.00
N ARG A 165 -5.00 -4.98 -6.12
CA ARG A 165 -6.38 -4.62 -6.44
C ARG A 165 -6.98 -3.66 -5.41
N TRP A 166 -6.53 -3.73 -4.16
CA TRP A 166 -7.08 -2.96 -3.06
C TRP A 166 -6.76 -1.48 -3.18
N ASP A 167 -5.59 -1.17 -3.73
CA ASP A 167 -5.19 0.20 -4.09
C ASP A 167 -6.06 0.74 -5.21
N ILE A 168 -6.25 -0.07 -6.25
CA ILE A 168 -7.06 0.28 -7.42
C ILE A 168 -8.51 0.55 -7.01
N GLU A 169 -9.10 -0.35 -6.22
CA GLU A 169 -10.49 -0.20 -5.76
C GLU A 169 -10.67 1.00 -4.82
N ALA A 170 -9.72 1.25 -3.90
CA ALA A 170 -9.79 2.39 -3.00
C ALA A 170 -9.63 3.71 -3.76
N ALA A 171 -8.66 3.81 -4.67
CA ALA A 171 -8.44 4.98 -5.50
C ALA A 171 -9.61 5.25 -6.46
N ALA A 172 -10.18 4.22 -7.08
CA ALA A 172 -11.34 4.36 -7.96
C ALA A 172 -12.56 4.93 -7.23
N LYS A 173 -12.81 4.56 -5.96
CA LYS A 173 -13.88 5.12 -5.13
C LYS A 173 -13.63 6.60 -4.78
N ALA A 174 -12.38 7.05 -4.81
CA ALA A 174 -11.98 8.45 -4.68
C ALA A 174 -11.86 9.18 -6.04
N ASN A 175 -12.23 8.52 -7.15
CA ASN A 175 -12.10 9.00 -8.53
C ASN A 175 -10.66 9.31 -8.95
N LEU A 176 -9.68 8.58 -8.43
CA LEU A 176 -8.28 8.71 -8.81
C LEU A 176 -7.85 7.57 -9.75
N PRO A 177 -7.00 7.85 -10.75
CA PRO A 177 -6.35 6.81 -11.53
C PRO A 177 -5.25 6.13 -10.71
N THR A 178 -5.04 4.83 -10.96
CA THR A 178 -3.94 4.06 -10.36
C THR A 178 -2.95 3.62 -11.43
N LEU A 179 -1.67 3.90 -11.21
CA LEU A 179 -0.55 3.26 -11.88
C LEU A 179 -0.13 2.06 -11.03
N ALA A 180 -0.24 0.86 -11.56
CA ALA A 180 0.04 -0.35 -10.78
C ALA A 180 1.41 -0.93 -11.11
N VAL A 181 2.04 -1.55 -10.12
CA VAL A 181 3.26 -2.36 -10.28
C VAL A 181 2.96 -3.82 -9.93
N ILE A 182 3.60 -4.78 -10.64
CA ILE A 182 3.32 -6.21 -10.42
C ILE A 182 4.08 -6.81 -9.22
N THR A 183 4.74 -5.98 -8.44
CA THR A 183 5.59 -6.38 -7.32
C THR A 183 4.84 -7.05 -6.16
N GLY A 184 3.53 -6.84 -6.07
CA GLY A 184 2.67 -7.46 -5.05
C GLY A 184 2.18 -8.87 -5.38
N GLY A 185 2.63 -9.45 -6.50
CA GLY A 185 2.26 -10.82 -6.89
C GLY A 185 0.90 -10.93 -7.58
N TRP A 186 0.33 -9.83 -8.07
CA TRP A 186 -0.78 -9.78 -9.00
C TRP A 186 -0.25 -9.77 -10.43
N SER A 187 -0.92 -10.48 -11.35
CA SER A 187 -0.56 -10.43 -12.76
C SER A 187 -0.99 -9.11 -13.41
N GLU A 188 -0.31 -8.70 -14.47
CA GLU A 188 -0.68 -7.53 -15.26
C GLU A 188 -2.15 -7.55 -15.68
N GLN A 189 -2.62 -8.71 -16.15
CA GLN A 189 -4.01 -8.86 -16.61
C GLN A 189 -5.01 -8.63 -15.47
N GLU A 190 -4.77 -9.17 -14.28
CA GLU A 190 -5.64 -8.96 -13.12
C GLU A 190 -5.69 -7.48 -12.73
N LEU A 191 -4.54 -6.80 -12.65
CA LEU A 191 -4.50 -5.38 -12.30
C LEU A 191 -5.23 -4.51 -13.34
N ARG A 192 -5.11 -4.84 -14.63
CA ARG A 192 -5.88 -4.18 -15.70
C ARG A 192 -7.37 -4.45 -15.57
N ASP A 193 -7.78 -5.66 -15.27
CA ASP A 193 -9.19 -6.05 -15.11
C ASP A 193 -9.83 -5.34 -13.90
N PHE A 194 -9.06 -5.04 -12.85
CA PHE A 194 -9.50 -4.21 -11.72
C PHE A 194 -9.52 -2.71 -12.01
N GLY A 195 -9.01 -2.26 -13.15
CA GLY A 195 -9.11 -0.87 -13.60
C GLY A 195 -7.86 -0.02 -13.42
N ALA A 196 -6.67 -0.64 -13.29
CA ALA A 196 -5.41 0.11 -13.33
C ALA A 196 -5.30 0.91 -14.65
N ALA A 197 -4.96 2.18 -14.56
CA ALA A 197 -4.78 3.06 -15.74
C ALA A 197 -3.55 2.65 -16.56
N ALA A 198 -2.50 2.17 -15.89
CA ALA A 198 -1.34 1.53 -16.49
C ALA A 198 -0.75 0.52 -15.50
N VAL A 199 -0.02 -0.48 -16.02
CA VAL A 199 0.67 -1.50 -15.23
C VAL A 199 2.12 -1.57 -15.69
N TYR A 200 3.03 -1.63 -14.74
CA TYR A 200 4.48 -1.65 -14.93
C TYR A 200 5.10 -2.88 -14.28
N ASP A 201 6.14 -3.41 -14.91
CA ASP A 201 6.85 -4.59 -14.42
C ASP A 201 7.70 -4.29 -13.17
N SER A 202 8.10 -3.03 -12.97
CA SER A 202 8.96 -2.60 -11.89
C SER A 202 8.83 -1.09 -11.61
N LEU A 203 9.32 -0.65 -10.45
CA LEU A 203 9.41 0.78 -10.14
C LEU A 203 10.37 1.52 -11.07
N THR A 204 11.39 0.83 -11.57
CA THR A 204 12.32 1.39 -12.55
C THR A 204 11.60 1.68 -13.87
N SER A 205 10.82 0.72 -14.39
CA SER A 205 10.04 0.93 -15.63
C SER A 205 8.96 2.01 -15.47
N LEU A 206 8.32 2.07 -14.31
CA LEU A 206 7.39 3.17 -13.98
C LEU A 206 8.12 4.53 -14.00
N ARG A 207 9.26 4.64 -13.33
CA ARG A 207 10.05 5.89 -13.27
C ARG A 207 10.48 6.35 -14.66
N GLU A 208 10.92 5.43 -15.52
CA GLU A 208 11.32 5.73 -16.90
C GLU A 208 10.13 6.18 -17.76
N GLY A 209 8.94 5.66 -17.49
CA GLY A 209 7.69 6.00 -18.19
C GLY A 209 6.91 7.19 -17.61
N LEU A 210 7.39 7.89 -16.58
CA LEU A 210 6.66 8.97 -15.90
C LEU A 210 6.18 10.10 -16.85
N ASP A 211 6.93 10.39 -17.92
CA ASP A 211 6.57 11.43 -18.87
C ASP A 211 5.33 11.09 -19.72
N GLU A 212 4.97 9.83 -19.80
CA GLU A 212 3.78 9.31 -20.48
C GLU A 212 2.57 9.19 -19.55
N THR A 213 2.75 9.52 -18.27
CA THR A 213 1.71 9.45 -17.24
C THR A 213 1.14 10.83 -16.91
N PRO A 214 0.04 10.90 -16.14
CA PRO A 214 -0.46 12.16 -15.58
C PRO A 214 0.52 12.87 -14.63
N LEU A 215 1.58 12.19 -14.17
CA LEU A 215 2.62 12.71 -13.26
C LEU A 215 3.75 13.47 -14.00
N ARG A 216 3.59 13.72 -15.31
CA ARG A 216 4.56 14.53 -16.05
C ARG A 216 4.58 15.97 -15.49
N PRO A 217 5.78 16.64 -15.48
CA PRO A 217 5.86 18.05 -15.14
C PRO A 217 4.91 18.86 -16.04
N ARG A 218 4.17 19.80 -15.48
CA ARG A 218 3.40 20.73 -16.31
C ARG A 218 4.38 21.56 -17.13
N SER A 219 4.26 21.52 -18.46
CA SER A 219 5.00 22.42 -19.35
C SER A 219 4.71 23.86 -18.91
N LEU A 220 5.75 24.62 -18.65
CA LEU A 220 5.71 26.07 -18.41
C LEU A 220 5.09 26.78 -19.59
#